data_32935500f8c4957d37e83f467b8fad03
#
_entry.id   32935500f8c4957d37e83f467b8fad03
#
_cell.length_a   1.000
_cell.length_b   1.000
_cell.length_c   1.000
_cell.angle_alpha   90.00
_cell.angle_beta   90.00
_cell.angle_gamma   90.00
#
_symmetry.space_group_name_H-M   'P 1'
#
loop_
_entity.id
_entity.type
_entity.pdbx_description
1 polymer ?
#
loop_
_entity_poly.entity_id
_entity_poly.type
_entity_poly.pdbx_seq_one_letter_code
_entity_poly.pdbx_strand_id
1 'polypeptide(L)'
;ANGNSDDVYALTTVANTWTRFDVPLSALGSPASLVDLYWQDTTGSAQPIFYLDDVQLIGSGVPPTAVPLGVGPALSVDAQADRHPISPYIYGMNFTNEALAADLDLPVRRWGGNSTTRYNWQLNVHNTGSDWYFENIPDNNAGALPGGSATNQFVDQDRRTSTKTILTVPLIGWTPKRRLGDHPYDCGFKVSKYGAQQAVDPWDTNCGNGVNGSGEIGGNDPADTSIAVTTTFVISWINHLTSRYDTAANGGVLFYNLDNEPMLWNSTHRDVHPHPTTYDEMRDKTYAYAAAIKLADPSAKTLGPVLWGRCAYFFSARDGCNIGADYTAHNDTAFVPWYLQQMKAYDQAHGVRLVDYLDLHYYPQANGVALSGAGNSATQALRLRSTRSLWDPAYVDESWIGGAGWHSGIVKLIPRMRDWVAANYTGTKLAVTEYNWGALDHINGAVAQADVLGIFGREGLDLATVWGPPEVDQPGAYAFRMYRNYDGQHHTFGDVSVRATSADHDRISIYAAQRSSDQALTIMVINKSLTQTLTSPITLTSTQTITRAAVYRYSAASLNAIARQGDQIISGSSFSATFPAQSITLFVTSPAVALDKYVFLPIILK
;
A
#
# COMPACT_ATOMS: atom_id res chain seq x y z
N ALA A 1 -18.04 -17.80 29.09
CA ALA A 1 -19.19 -17.02 29.49
C ALA A 1 -20.27 -17.97 29.97
N ASN A 2 -20.49 -18.06 31.26
CA ASN A 2 -21.65 -18.72 31.81
C ASN A 2 -22.75 -17.68 31.85
N GLY A 3 -23.53 -17.60 30.77
CA GLY A 3 -24.73 -16.79 30.77
C GLY A 3 -25.71 -17.38 31.78
N ASN A 4 -25.93 -16.70 32.89
CA ASN A 4 -27.06 -17.00 33.74
C ASN A 4 -28.27 -16.42 33.06
N SER A 5 -29.18 -17.28 32.61
CA SER A 5 -30.41 -16.91 31.89
C SER A 5 -31.48 -16.26 32.81
N ASP A 6 -31.12 -15.94 34.05
CA ASP A 6 -32.05 -15.52 35.09
C ASP A 6 -32.18 -14.00 35.25
N ASP A 7 -31.30 -13.23 34.65
CA ASP A 7 -31.30 -11.77 34.72
C ASP A 7 -32.02 -11.19 33.48
N VAL A 8 -33.34 -11.19 33.50
CA VAL A 8 -34.20 -10.70 32.42
C VAL A 8 -34.94 -9.44 32.85
N TYR A 9 -34.97 -8.43 32.00
CA TYR A 9 -35.77 -7.24 32.16
C TYR A 9 -36.89 -7.20 31.11
N ALA A 10 -38.14 -7.24 31.55
CA ALA A 10 -39.27 -7.24 30.63
C ALA A 10 -39.57 -5.82 30.09
N LEU A 11 -39.62 -5.69 28.78
CA LEU A 11 -40.01 -4.47 28.09
C LEU A 11 -41.42 -4.63 27.54
N THR A 12 -42.30 -3.65 27.79
CA THR A 12 -43.64 -3.62 27.19
C THR A 12 -43.70 -2.56 26.11
N THR A 13 -43.85 -2.97 24.87
CA THR A 13 -43.92 -2.08 23.71
C THR A 13 -45.38 -1.71 23.39
N VAL A 14 -45.56 -0.52 22.82
CA VAL A 14 -46.88 -0.04 22.30
C VAL A 14 -46.81 0.00 20.79
N ALA A 15 -47.84 -0.56 20.14
CA ALA A 15 -47.91 -0.62 18.68
C ALA A 15 -47.84 0.79 18.05
N ASN A 16 -47.02 0.90 16.98
CA ASN A 16 -46.82 2.14 16.21
C ASN A 16 -46.25 3.33 17.02
N THR A 17 -45.54 3.05 18.10
CA THR A 17 -44.96 4.09 18.97
C THR A 17 -43.50 3.78 19.27
N TRP A 18 -42.63 4.76 19.07
CA TRP A 18 -41.26 4.69 19.60
C TRP A 18 -41.29 4.95 21.11
N THR A 19 -40.80 3.96 21.87
CA THR A 19 -40.77 4.06 23.33
C THR A 19 -39.32 3.91 23.77
N ARG A 20 -38.83 4.89 24.56
CA ARG A 20 -37.54 4.82 25.21
C ARG A 20 -37.61 4.00 26.48
N PHE A 21 -36.69 3.07 26.66
CA PHE A 21 -36.52 2.30 27.89
C PHE A 21 -35.13 2.58 28.49
N ASP A 22 -35.08 3.03 29.71
CA ASP A 22 -33.84 3.16 30.48
C ASP A 22 -33.80 1.97 31.47
N VAL A 23 -32.96 0.98 31.15
CA VAL A 23 -32.84 -0.27 31.93
C VAL A 23 -31.58 -0.20 32.79
N PRO A 24 -31.70 -0.09 34.14
CA PRO A 24 -30.52 -0.07 34.98
C PRO A 24 -29.81 -1.44 34.97
N LEU A 25 -28.48 -1.45 34.92
CA LEU A 25 -27.70 -2.70 34.94
C LEU A 25 -27.93 -3.52 36.22
N SER A 26 -28.36 -2.86 37.33
CA SER A 26 -28.79 -3.55 38.55
C SER A 26 -30.03 -4.43 38.36
N ALA A 27 -30.87 -4.11 37.38
CA ALA A 27 -32.02 -4.95 37.02
C ALA A 27 -31.63 -6.16 36.14
N LEU A 28 -30.40 -6.20 35.71
CA LEU A 28 -29.78 -7.31 34.95
C LEU A 28 -28.65 -7.97 35.78
N GLY A 29 -28.80 -8.03 37.10
CA GLY A 29 -27.86 -8.69 38.01
C GLY A 29 -26.54 -7.97 38.26
N SER A 30 -26.38 -6.69 37.85
CA SER A 30 -25.15 -5.91 38.01
C SER A 30 -23.88 -6.63 37.54
N PRO A 31 -23.83 -7.11 36.30
CA PRO A 31 -22.69 -7.87 35.81
C PRO A 31 -21.42 -7.01 35.83
N ALA A 32 -20.28 -7.61 36.21
CA ALA A 32 -18.97 -6.95 36.23
C ALA A 32 -18.45 -6.68 34.80
N SER A 33 -18.95 -7.42 33.80
CA SER A 33 -18.69 -7.21 32.39
C SER A 33 -19.90 -7.66 31.58
N LEU A 34 -20.24 -6.91 30.53
CA LEU A 34 -21.27 -7.27 29.57
C LEU A 34 -20.57 -7.76 28.30
N VAL A 35 -20.81 -9.02 27.90
CA VAL A 35 -20.21 -9.61 26.69
C VAL A 35 -21.22 -9.58 25.56
N ASP A 36 -22.49 -9.92 25.87
CA ASP A 36 -23.58 -10.00 24.90
C ASP A 36 -24.87 -9.44 25.50
N LEU A 37 -25.71 -8.87 24.66
CA LEU A 37 -27.08 -8.43 24.99
C LEU A 37 -28.04 -9.10 24.03
N TYR A 38 -28.97 -9.89 24.57
CA TYR A 38 -29.96 -10.62 23.78
C TYR A 38 -31.34 -10.02 23.96
N TRP A 39 -32.11 -10.02 22.88
CA TRP A 39 -33.53 -9.67 22.86
C TRP A 39 -34.30 -10.95 22.59
N GLN A 40 -35.20 -11.31 23.48
CA GLN A 40 -35.96 -12.55 23.39
C GLN A 40 -37.43 -12.29 23.58
N ASP A 41 -38.25 -12.85 22.69
CA ASP A 41 -39.69 -12.97 22.94
C ASP A 41 -39.94 -14.08 23.96
N THR A 42 -40.62 -13.74 25.05
CA THR A 42 -40.97 -14.67 26.13
C THR A 42 -42.44 -15.12 26.08
N THR A 43 -43.23 -14.67 25.07
CA THR A 43 -44.67 -14.98 25.00
C THR A 43 -44.96 -16.37 24.42
N GLY A 44 -44.00 -16.99 23.73
CA GLY A 44 -44.15 -18.30 23.08
C GLY A 44 -45.11 -18.31 21.88
N SER A 45 -45.52 -17.15 21.41
CA SER A 45 -46.37 -16.99 20.23
C SER A 45 -45.72 -16.01 19.24
N ALA A 46 -46.06 -16.13 17.94
CA ALA A 46 -45.56 -15.23 16.92
C ALA A 46 -45.92 -13.77 17.24
N GLN A 47 -44.92 -12.91 17.36
CA GLN A 47 -45.06 -11.49 17.63
C GLN A 47 -45.00 -10.66 16.34
N PRO A 48 -45.65 -9.48 16.27
CA PRO A 48 -45.41 -8.52 15.23
C PRO A 48 -43.93 -8.09 15.15
N ILE A 49 -43.48 -7.67 13.97
CA ILE A 49 -42.12 -7.12 13.79
C ILE A 49 -41.97 -5.89 14.68
N PHE A 50 -40.92 -5.83 15.45
CA PHE A 50 -40.50 -4.65 16.22
C PHE A 50 -39.11 -4.18 15.75
N TYR A 51 -38.84 -2.92 15.96
CA TYR A 51 -37.59 -2.29 15.59
C TYR A 51 -36.87 -1.83 16.86
N LEU A 52 -35.54 -1.94 16.86
CA LEU A 52 -34.66 -1.38 17.89
C LEU A 52 -33.79 -0.32 17.23
N ASP A 53 -33.65 0.81 17.90
CA ASP A 53 -32.79 1.91 17.47
C ASP A 53 -32.11 2.54 18.69
N ASP A 54 -30.95 3.15 18.50
CA ASP A 54 -30.18 3.87 19.54
C ASP A 54 -29.91 3.06 20.81
N VAL A 55 -29.51 1.78 20.71
CA VAL A 55 -29.12 0.98 21.88
C VAL A 55 -27.78 1.46 22.42
N GLN A 56 -27.78 2.06 23.62
CA GLN A 56 -26.60 2.62 24.27
C GLN A 56 -26.41 2.07 25.68
N LEU A 57 -25.17 1.76 26.05
CA LEU A 57 -24.79 1.53 27.44
C LEU A 57 -24.42 2.87 28.08
N ILE A 58 -25.27 3.34 28.99
CA ILE A 58 -25.04 4.60 29.73
C ILE A 58 -24.50 4.24 31.11
N GLY A 59 -23.21 4.50 31.35
CA GLY A 59 -22.66 4.39 32.72
C GLY A 59 -23.16 5.50 33.62
N SER A 60 -23.63 5.16 34.82
CA SER A 60 -23.88 6.15 35.91
C SER A 60 -22.55 6.57 36.59
N GLY A 61 -21.44 6.15 36.02
CA GLY A 61 -20.11 6.54 36.49
C GLY A 61 -19.80 7.97 36.09
N VAL A 62 -18.99 8.63 36.91
CA VAL A 62 -18.23 9.85 36.67
C VAL A 62 -18.04 10.02 35.17
N PRO A 63 -18.41 11.16 34.56
CA PRO A 63 -18.13 11.41 33.14
C PRO A 63 -16.73 10.93 32.89
N PRO A 64 -16.43 10.15 31.82
CA PRO A 64 -15.10 9.67 31.57
C PRO A 64 -14.18 10.85 31.82
N THR A 65 -13.29 10.73 32.79
CA THR A 65 -12.38 11.80 33.20
C THR A 65 -11.89 12.37 31.92
N ALA A 66 -12.22 13.60 31.57
CA ALA A 66 -11.93 14.19 30.28
C ALA A 66 -10.46 13.88 30.04
N VAL A 67 -10.17 13.03 29.07
CA VAL A 67 -8.78 12.65 28.76
C VAL A 67 -8.04 13.97 28.67
N PRO A 68 -7.04 14.23 29.51
CA PRO A 68 -6.45 15.56 29.59
C PRO A 68 -6.10 16.00 28.18
N LEU A 69 -6.66 17.10 27.72
CA LEU A 69 -6.32 17.66 26.42
C LEU A 69 -4.83 17.96 26.45
N GLY A 70 -4.03 17.12 25.82
CA GLY A 70 -2.60 17.35 25.73
C GLY A 70 -2.33 18.54 24.82
N VAL A 71 -1.37 19.36 25.18
CA VAL A 71 -0.86 20.40 24.27
C VAL A 71 -0.16 19.70 23.13
N GLY A 72 -0.68 19.86 21.91
CA GLY A 72 -0.07 19.35 20.69
C GLY A 72 1.05 20.28 20.18
N PRO A 73 1.89 19.80 19.26
CA PRO A 73 2.93 20.60 18.63
C PRO A 73 2.33 21.75 17.81
N ALA A 74 3.08 22.83 17.65
CA ALA A 74 2.73 23.88 16.70
C ALA A 74 2.84 23.34 15.26
N LEU A 75 1.84 23.65 14.44
CA LEU A 75 1.73 23.27 13.05
C LEU A 75 1.73 24.51 12.16
N SER A 76 2.32 24.41 10.97
CA SER A 76 2.25 25.49 10.01
C SER A 76 2.03 24.98 8.59
N VAL A 77 1.34 25.77 7.77
CA VAL A 77 1.14 25.54 6.34
C VAL A 77 1.47 26.83 5.62
N ASP A 78 2.34 26.72 4.59
CA ASP A 78 2.65 27.82 3.67
C ASP A 78 2.27 27.37 2.25
N ALA A 79 1.13 27.85 1.78
CA ALA A 79 0.57 27.48 0.48
C ALA A 79 1.38 27.99 -0.72
N GLN A 80 2.42 28.80 -0.50
CA GLN A 80 3.25 29.36 -1.55
C GLN A 80 4.64 28.75 -1.65
N ALA A 81 5.03 27.99 -0.63
CA ALA A 81 6.36 27.39 -0.52
C ALA A 81 6.36 25.91 -0.89
N ASP A 82 7.51 25.41 -1.38
CA ASP A 82 7.81 24.00 -1.71
C ASP A 82 6.78 23.35 -2.65
N ARG A 83 6.24 24.15 -3.56
CA ARG A 83 5.17 23.70 -4.45
C ARG A 83 5.70 22.74 -5.50
N HIS A 84 5.09 21.55 -5.58
CA HIS A 84 5.34 20.58 -6.63
C HIS A 84 4.13 19.66 -6.84
N PRO A 85 3.97 19.04 -8.03
CA PRO A 85 2.89 18.11 -8.29
C PRO A 85 2.97 16.88 -7.39
N ILE A 86 1.81 16.41 -6.91
CA ILE A 86 1.64 15.08 -6.30
C ILE A 86 1.23 14.13 -7.42
N SER A 87 2.03 13.09 -7.65
CA SER A 87 1.68 12.07 -8.62
C SER A 87 0.44 11.30 -8.16
N PRO A 88 -0.59 11.11 -9.02
CA PRO A 88 -1.73 10.26 -8.65
C PRO A 88 -1.32 8.81 -8.40
N TYR A 89 -0.24 8.32 -9.00
CA TYR A 89 0.19 6.93 -8.91
C TYR A 89 0.79 6.54 -7.55
N ILE A 90 0.94 7.46 -6.59
CA ILE A 90 1.37 7.11 -5.22
C ILE A 90 0.27 6.39 -4.40
N TYR A 91 -0.96 6.37 -4.88
CA TYR A 91 -2.11 5.76 -4.21
C TYR A 91 -2.44 4.34 -4.73
N GLY A 92 -1.48 3.67 -5.34
CA GLY A 92 -1.67 2.34 -5.94
C GLY A 92 -1.75 1.18 -4.96
N MET A 93 -2.19 0.03 -5.47
CA MET A 93 -2.32 -1.22 -4.71
C MET A 93 -1.91 -2.44 -5.56
N ASN A 94 -1.36 -3.47 -4.89
CA ASN A 94 -1.18 -4.78 -5.50
C ASN A 94 -2.49 -5.59 -5.40
N PHE A 95 -2.93 -6.23 -6.46
CA PHE A 95 -4.03 -7.21 -6.49
C PHE A 95 -5.36 -6.81 -5.83
N THR A 96 -5.60 -5.54 -5.51
CA THR A 96 -6.86 -5.13 -4.89
C THR A 96 -8.06 -5.52 -5.77
N ASN A 97 -9.23 -5.68 -5.14
CA ASN A 97 -10.45 -6.02 -5.87
C ASN A 97 -11.03 -4.82 -6.64
N GLU A 98 -11.87 -5.12 -7.64
CA GLU A 98 -12.46 -4.12 -8.52
C GLU A 98 -13.36 -3.12 -7.79
N ALA A 99 -14.05 -3.55 -6.72
CA ALA A 99 -14.96 -2.70 -5.95
C ALA A 99 -14.19 -1.59 -5.21
N LEU A 100 -13.08 -1.95 -4.54
CA LEU A 100 -12.23 -0.96 -3.86
C LEU A 100 -11.52 -0.06 -4.89
N ALA A 101 -11.09 -0.62 -6.03
CA ALA A 101 -10.50 0.17 -7.10
C ALA A 101 -11.46 1.23 -7.64
N ALA A 102 -12.74 0.88 -7.83
CA ALA A 102 -13.77 1.82 -8.26
C ALA A 102 -14.09 2.88 -7.19
N ASP A 103 -14.21 2.48 -5.92
CA ASP A 103 -14.50 3.40 -4.80
C ASP A 103 -13.41 4.48 -4.63
N LEU A 104 -12.16 4.12 -4.90
CA LEU A 104 -11.01 5.02 -4.73
C LEU A 104 -10.62 5.78 -6.00
N ASP A 105 -11.28 5.56 -7.15
CA ASP A 105 -10.72 5.96 -8.45
C ASP A 105 -9.24 5.57 -8.50
N LEU A 106 -8.95 4.29 -8.23
CA LEU A 106 -7.60 3.82 -8.00
C LEU A 106 -6.72 4.10 -9.21
N PRO A 107 -5.63 4.87 -9.08
CA PRO A 107 -4.89 5.33 -10.25
C PRO A 107 -4.02 4.25 -10.88
N VAL A 108 -3.55 3.27 -10.08
CA VAL A 108 -2.67 2.21 -10.57
C VAL A 108 -2.80 0.95 -9.72
N ARG A 109 -2.78 -0.22 -10.38
CA ARG A 109 -2.81 -1.55 -9.75
C ARG A 109 -1.70 -2.42 -10.32
N ARG A 110 -1.06 -3.23 -9.46
CA ARG A 110 0.07 -4.08 -9.83
C ARG A 110 -0.29 -5.56 -9.75
N TRP A 111 0.06 -6.28 -10.82
CA TRP A 111 0.22 -7.72 -10.86
C TRP A 111 1.69 -8.04 -10.64
N GLY A 112 2.07 -8.45 -9.42
CA GLY A 112 3.46 -8.61 -9.01
C GLY A 112 3.66 -9.70 -7.95
N GLY A 113 4.82 -9.68 -7.28
CA GLY A 113 5.20 -10.68 -6.28
C GLY A 113 5.91 -11.90 -6.88
N ASN A 114 6.42 -12.79 -6.01
CA ASN A 114 7.28 -13.91 -6.38
C ASN A 114 6.69 -14.83 -7.45
N SER A 115 5.40 -15.13 -7.39
CA SER A 115 4.73 -16.00 -8.35
C SER A 115 4.78 -15.46 -9.78
N THR A 116 4.82 -14.13 -9.96
CA THR A 116 4.82 -13.49 -11.28
C THR A 116 6.17 -13.57 -12.00
N THR A 117 7.27 -13.75 -11.27
CA THR A 117 8.62 -14.01 -11.80
C THR A 117 8.64 -15.19 -12.78
N ARG A 118 7.70 -16.14 -12.63
CA ARG A 118 7.63 -17.34 -13.48
C ARG A 118 6.24 -17.55 -14.08
N TYR A 119 5.51 -16.47 -14.37
CA TYR A 119 4.19 -16.59 -14.99
C TYR A 119 4.27 -16.93 -16.47
N ASN A 120 3.61 -18.03 -16.86
CA ASN A 120 3.43 -18.41 -18.25
C ASN A 120 2.07 -17.89 -18.77
N TRP A 121 2.09 -16.76 -19.46
CA TRP A 121 0.90 -16.10 -19.98
C TRP A 121 0.11 -16.91 -21.00
N GLN A 122 0.77 -17.81 -21.76
CA GLN A 122 0.12 -18.67 -22.75
C GLN A 122 -0.68 -19.78 -22.08
N LEU A 123 -0.13 -20.34 -21.01
CA LEU A 123 -0.74 -21.43 -20.25
C LEU A 123 -1.55 -20.92 -19.04
N ASN A 124 -1.40 -19.65 -18.67
CA ASN A 124 -1.99 -19.06 -17.47
C ASN A 124 -1.67 -19.85 -16.20
N VAL A 125 -0.39 -20.07 -15.97
CA VAL A 125 0.18 -20.83 -14.85
C VAL A 125 1.35 -20.04 -14.27
N HIS A 126 1.38 -19.89 -12.97
CA HIS A 126 2.54 -19.37 -12.26
C HIS A 126 3.27 -20.48 -11.50
N ASN A 127 4.49 -20.18 -11.02
CA ASN A 127 5.17 -21.02 -10.04
C ASN A 127 5.27 -20.29 -8.71
N THR A 128 4.93 -20.96 -7.64
CA THR A 128 4.85 -20.40 -6.29
C THR A 128 6.20 -20.12 -5.65
N GLY A 129 7.29 -20.62 -6.25
CA GLY A 129 8.63 -20.53 -5.65
C GLY A 129 8.69 -21.17 -4.27
N SER A 130 9.56 -20.64 -3.42
CA SER A 130 9.67 -21.10 -2.02
C SER A 130 8.47 -20.75 -1.14
N ASP A 131 7.57 -19.88 -1.61
CA ASP A 131 6.39 -19.46 -0.85
C ASP A 131 5.42 -20.63 -0.65
N TRP A 132 5.37 -21.58 -1.63
CA TRP A 132 4.56 -22.79 -1.52
C TRP A 132 5.13 -23.94 -2.36
N TYR A 133 6.08 -24.68 -1.87
CA TYR A 133 6.63 -25.95 -2.39
C TYR A 133 7.02 -25.97 -3.88
N PHE A 134 7.33 -24.79 -4.48
CA PHE A 134 7.78 -24.64 -5.88
C PHE A 134 6.79 -25.21 -6.90
N GLU A 135 5.51 -25.08 -6.66
CA GLU A 135 4.43 -25.64 -7.47
C GLU A 135 4.03 -24.76 -8.64
N ASN A 136 3.67 -25.41 -9.75
CA ASN A 136 3.08 -24.78 -10.93
C ASN A 136 1.56 -24.80 -10.81
N ILE A 137 0.97 -23.66 -10.42
CA ILE A 137 -0.46 -23.55 -10.15
C ILE A 137 -1.16 -22.71 -11.23
N PRO A 138 -2.28 -23.18 -11.81
CA PRO A 138 -3.10 -22.36 -12.71
C PRO A 138 -3.75 -21.19 -11.97
N ASP A 139 -3.71 -19.97 -12.56
CA ASP A 139 -4.28 -18.77 -11.92
C ASP A 139 -5.82 -18.72 -11.99
N ASN A 140 -6.43 -19.34 -12.98
CA ASN A 140 -7.89 -19.50 -13.08
C ASN A 140 -8.24 -20.69 -13.99
N ASN A 141 -9.52 -21.04 -14.05
CA ASN A 141 -10.05 -22.15 -14.85
C ASN A 141 -10.57 -21.70 -16.24
N ALA A 142 -9.93 -20.71 -16.87
CA ALA A 142 -10.37 -20.21 -18.16
C ALA A 142 -10.32 -21.29 -19.25
N GLY A 143 -11.42 -21.45 -20.00
CA GLY A 143 -11.51 -22.43 -21.09
C GLY A 143 -10.82 -22.01 -22.39
N ALA A 144 -10.57 -20.70 -22.59
CA ALA A 144 -9.97 -20.17 -23.81
C ALA A 144 -8.72 -19.35 -23.48
N LEU A 145 -7.54 -19.95 -23.62
CA LEU A 145 -6.26 -19.31 -23.38
C LEU A 145 -5.62 -18.85 -24.70
N PRO A 146 -4.82 -17.75 -24.69
CA PRO A 146 -4.56 -16.87 -23.55
C PRO A 146 -5.64 -15.82 -23.29
N GLY A 147 -6.69 -15.73 -24.11
CA GLY A 147 -7.70 -14.67 -24.05
C GLY A 147 -8.43 -14.55 -22.70
N GLY A 148 -8.69 -15.66 -22.02
CA GLY A 148 -9.33 -15.72 -20.71
C GLY A 148 -8.37 -15.81 -19.53
N SER A 149 -7.07 -15.55 -19.72
CA SER A 149 -6.08 -15.64 -18.66
C SER A 149 -6.37 -14.67 -17.50
N ALA A 150 -5.87 -14.98 -16.31
CA ALA A 150 -6.03 -14.13 -15.14
C ALA A 150 -5.42 -12.74 -15.34
N THR A 151 -4.28 -12.63 -16.03
CA THR A 151 -3.70 -11.32 -16.37
C THR A 151 -4.57 -10.52 -17.33
N ASN A 152 -5.21 -11.16 -18.34
CA ASN A 152 -6.15 -10.45 -19.18
C ASN A 152 -7.38 -9.97 -18.40
N GLN A 153 -7.93 -10.81 -17.50
CA GLN A 153 -9.03 -10.40 -16.62
C GLN A 153 -8.63 -9.24 -15.71
N PHE A 154 -7.39 -9.24 -15.21
CA PHE A 154 -6.85 -8.16 -14.41
C PHE A 154 -6.82 -6.84 -15.19
N VAL A 155 -6.29 -6.85 -16.42
CA VAL A 155 -6.31 -5.66 -17.31
C VAL A 155 -7.74 -5.25 -17.66
N ASP A 156 -8.64 -6.20 -17.94
CA ASP A 156 -10.07 -5.91 -18.21
C ASP A 156 -10.75 -5.21 -17.02
N GLN A 157 -10.46 -5.62 -15.78
CA GLN A 157 -10.94 -4.95 -14.55
C GLN A 157 -10.38 -3.54 -14.43
N ASP A 158 -9.06 -3.35 -14.62
CA ASP A 158 -8.41 -2.05 -14.56
C ASP A 158 -9.01 -1.07 -15.58
N ARG A 159 -9.30 -1.55 -16.77
CA ARG A 159 -9.96 -0.73 -17.80
C ARG A 159 -11.37 -0.28 -17.40
N ARG A 160 -12.15 -1.15 -16.73
CA ARG A 160 -13.48 -0.78 -16.23
C ARG A 160 -13.45 0.27 -15.14
N THR A 161 -12.42 0.29 -14.32
CA THR A 161 -12.22 1.27 -13.24
C THR A 161 -11.33 2.45 -13.63
N SER A 162 -10.91 2.54 -14.90
CA SER A 162 -9.95 3.54 -15.39
C SER A 162 -8.59 3.52 -14.67
N THR A 163 -8.26 2.42 -14.02
CA THR A 163 -7.00 2.16 -13.33
C THR A 163 -5.89 1.85 -14.34
N LYS A 164 -4.66 2.31 -14.13
CA LYS A 164 -3.50 1.89 -14.91
C LYS A 164 -2.92 0.58 -14.38
N THR A 165 -2.52 -0.29 -15.30
CA THR A 165 -1.97 -1.60 -14.96
C THR A 165 -0.45 -1.57 -14.91
N ILE A 166 0.13 -2.22 -13.88
CA ILE A 166 1.53 -2.64 -13.84
C ILE A 166 1.55 -4.17 -13.98
N LEU A 167 2.26 -4.70 -14.99
CA LEU A 167 2.51 -6.12 -15.12
C LEU A 167 3.98 -6.44 -14.87
N THR A 168 4.26 -7.48 -14.08
CA THR A 168 5.59 -8.03 -13.93
C THR A 168 5.90 -8.95 -15.11
N VAL A 169 7.02 -8.74 -15.77
CA VAL A 169 7.52 -9.61 -16.86
C VAL A 169 8.67 -10.49 -16.36
N PRO A 170 8.67 -11.79 -16.65
CA PRO A 170 9.69 -12.71 -16.16
C PRO A 170 11.05 -12.48 -16.86
N LEU A 171 12.06 -12.05 -16.08
CA LEU A 171 13.45 -11.93 -16.54
C LEU A 171 14.30 -13.16 -16.18
N ILE A 172 13.85 -13.98 -15.24
CA ILE A 172 14.59 -15.14 -14.74
C ILE A 172 14.95 -16.13 -15.84
N GLY A 173 14.16 -16.21 -16.92
CA GLY A 173 14.40 -17.05 -18.07
C GLY A 173 13.74 -18.44 -18.01
N TRP A 174 12.86 -18.68 -17.06
CA TRP A 174 12.13 -19.94 -16.87
C TRP A 174 10.66 -19.70 -16.56
N THR A 175 9.75 -20.47 -17.15
CA THR A 175 8.31 -20.47 -16.84
C THR A 175 7.79 -21.91 -16.77
N PRO A 176 6.61 -22.17 -16.12
CA PRO A 176 5.97 -23.48 -16.15
C PRO A 176 5.80 -24.04 -17.56
N LYS A 177 6.12 -25.32 -17.75
CA LYS A 177 6.09 -25.96 -19.10
C LYS A 177 4.74 -26.51 -19.49
N ARG A 178 3.83 -26.72 -18.53
CA ARG A 178 2.48 -27.26 -18.78
C ARG A 178 1.49 -26.76 -17.73
N ARG A 179 0.22 -26.82 -18.09
CA ARG A 179 -0.90 -26.56 -17.22
C ARG A 179 -1.52 -27.90 -16.80
N LEU A 180 -1.60 -28.15 -15.50
CA LEU A 180 -2.44 -29.18 -14.91
C LEU A 180 -3.68 -28.48 -14.32
N GLY A 181 -4.86 -29.03 -14.59
CA GLY A 181 -6.12 -28.38 -14.20
C GLY A 181 -6.41 -28.49 -12.72
N ASP A 182 -5.84 -29.49 -12.03
CA ASP A 182 -6.04 -29.81 -10.62
C ASP A 182 -4.84 -30.60 -10.09
N HIS A 183 -4.83 -30.88 -8.79
CA HIS A 183 -3.84 -31.73 -8.13
C HIS A 183 -3.75 -33.14 -8.76
N PRO A 184 -2.56 -33.76 -8.76
CA PRO A 184 -1.29 -33.20 -8.26
C PRO A 184 -0.65 -32.22 -9.24
N TYR A 185 -0.12 -31.11 -8.72
CA TYR A 185 0.61 -30.14 -9.51
C TYR A 185 2.07 -30.56 -9.77
N ASP A 186 2.69 -29.98 -10.81
CA ASP A 186 4.13 -30.10 -10.98
C ASP A 186 4.86 -29.19 -9.99
N CYS A 187 5.97 -29.71 -9.42
CA CYS A 187 6.78 -28.95 -8.49
C CYS A 187 8.28 -29.20 -8.66
N GLY A 188 9.08 -28.21 -8.29
CA GLY A 188 10.53 -28.19 -8.52
C GLY A 188 11.30 -29.28 -7.76
N PHE A 189 10.82 -29.71 -6.60
CA PHE A 189 11.50 -30.69 -5.74
C PHE A 189 10.60 -31.89 -5.40
N LYS A 190 10.31 -32.73 -6.41
CA LYS A 190 9.49 -33.93 -6.23
C LYS A 190 10.16 -34.94 -5.27
N VAL A 191 9.43 -35.35 -4.23
CA VAL A 191 9.88 -36.37 -3.26
C VAL A 191 10.23 -37.68 -3.95
N SER A 192 9.44 -38.09 -4.93
CA SER A 192 9.69 -39.32 -5.73
C SER A 192 10.99 -39.28 -6.52
N LYS A 193 11.53 -38.11 -6.84
CA LYS A 193 12.78 -37.94 -7.58
C LYS A 193 13.97 -37.56 -6.68
N TYR A 194 13.75 -36.69 -5.70
CA TYR A 194 14.82 -36.11 -4.88
C TYR A 194 14.87 -36.66 -3.45
N GLY A 195 14.02 -37.65 -3.11
CA GLY A 195 13.97 -38.29 -1.79
C GLY A 195 13.17 -37.50 -0.75
N ALA A 196 13.17 -37.98 0.48
CA ALA A 196 12.45 -37.40 1.60
C ALA A 196 12.96 -35.99 1.93
N GLN A 197 12.02 -35.08 2.24
CA GLN A 197 12.29 -33.69 2.53
C GLN A 197 11.74 -33.27 3.88
N GLN A 198 12.19 -32.14 4.40
CA GLN A 198 11.82 -31.61 5.72
C GLN A 198 10.32 -31.32 5.82
N ALA A 199 9.72 -30.81 4.75
CA ALA A 199 8.30 -30.54 4.64
C ALA A 199 7.81 -30.85 3.22
N VAL A 200 6.54 -31.25 3.14
CA VAL A 200 5.84 -31.52 1.89
C VAL A 200 4.48 -30.84 1.91
N ASP A 201 3.96 -30.52 0.74
CA ASP A 201 2.61 -29.98 0.62
C ASP A 201 1.58 -30.98 1.15
N PRO A 202 0.64 -30.53 2.01
CA PRO A 202 -0.39 -31.41 2.57
C PRO A 202 -1.39 -31.96 1.55
N TRP A 203 -1.55 -31.31 0.39
CA TRP A 203 -2.43 -31.78 -0.70
C TRP A 203 -1.67 -32.56 -1.77
N ASP A 204 -0.44 -32.16 -2.08
CA ASP A 204 0.46 -32.81 -3.06
C ASP A 204 1.71 -33.32 -2.35
N THR A 205 1.60 -34.40 -1.60
CA THR A 205 2.68 -34.92 -0.75
C THR A 205 3.96 -35.35 -1.52
N ASN A 206 3.91 -35.37 -2.84
CA ASN A 206 5.09 -35.53 -3.70
C ASN A 206 5.83 -34.21 -3.94
N CYS A 207 5.28 -33.07 -3.55
CA CYS A 207 5.90 -31.76 -3.65
C CYS A 207 6.56 -31.37 -2.33
N GLY A 208 7.87 -31.27 -2.31
CA GLY A 208 8.64 -30.94 -1.12
C GLY A 208 9.17 -29.51 -1.14
N ASN A 209 9.61 -29.03 0.04
CA ASN A 209 10.21 -27.70 0.22
C ASN A 209 11.67 -27.61 -0.27
N GLY A 210 12.20 -28.69 -0.87
CA GLY A 210 13.56 -28.73 -1.38
C GLY A 210 14.66 -28.75 -0.29
N VAL A 211 14.34 -29.14 0.93
CA VAL A 211 15.28 -29.24 2.06
C VAL A 211 15.26 -30.65 2.62
N ASN A 212 16.41 -31.26 2.84
CA ASN A 212 16.56 -32.58 3.46
C ASN A 212 17.51 -32.52 4.67
N GLY A 213 17.86 -33.68 5.24
CA GLY A 213 18.75 -33.75 6.40
C GLY A 213 20.17 -33.18 6.18
N SER A 214 20.56 -32.92 4.94
CA SER A 214 21.86 -32.34 4.57
C SER A 214 21.75 -30.83 4.23
N GLY A 215 20.57 -30.25 4.27
CA GLY A 215 20.30 -28.86 3.89
C GLY A 215 19.49 -28.73 2.61
N GLU A 216 19.70 -27.66 1.86
CA GLU A 216 19.01 -27.43 0.59
C GLU A 216 19.43 -28.47 -0.47
N ILE A 217 18.43 -29.02 -1.15
CA ILE A 217 18.65 -29.94 -2.28
C ILE A 217 19.17 -29.12 -3.47
N GLY A 218 20.37 -29.47 -3.95
CA GLY A 218 20.97 -28.93 -5.16
C GLY A 218 20.96 -29.93 -6.32
N GLY A 219 21.28 -29.44 -7.53
CA GLY A 219 21.40 -30.29 -8.72
C GLY A 219 20.07 -30.84 -9.26
N ASN A 220 18.95 -30.23 -8.89
CA ASN A 220 17.67 -30.50 -9.53
C ASN A 220 17.69 -30.02 -10.98
N ASP A 221 16.86 -30.63 -11.83
CA ASP A 221 16.73 -30.29 -13.24
C ASP A 221 15.55 -29.30 -13.42
N PRO A 222 15.80 -28.03 -13.77
CA PRO A 222 14.73 -27.08 -14.07
C PRO A 222 13.73 -27.56 -15.13
N ALA A 223 14.20 -28.38 -16.11
CA ALA A 223 13.36 -28.89 -17.18
C ALA A 223 12.32 -29.93 -16.74
N ASP A 224 12.37 -30.40 -15.50
CA ASP A 224 11.33 -31.29 -14.95
C ASP A 224 9.95 -30.62 -14.96
N THR A 225 9.89 -29.33 -14.64
CA THR A 225 8.65 -28.59 -14.40
C THR A 225 8.53 -27.33 -15.23
N SER A 226 9.64 -26.84 -15.80
CA SER A 226 9.73 -25.54 -16.45
C SER A 226 10.30 -25.65 -17.86
N ILE A 227 10.08 -24.60 -18.65
CA ILE A 227 10.72 -24.40 -19.95
C ILE A 227 11.58 -23.14 -19.90
N ALA A 228 12.72 -23.18 -20.58
CA ALA A 228 13.52 -21.99 -20.80
C ALA A 228 12.79 -21.02 -21.74
N VAL A 229 12.76 -19.75 -21.38
CA VAL A 229 12.16 -18.67 -22.18
C VAL A 229 13.16 -17.53 -22.35
N THR A 230 12.96 -16.76 -23.43
CA THR A 230 13.84 -15.64 -23.79
C THR A 230 13.01 -14.35 -23.95
N THR A 231 13.65 -13.28 -24.34
CA THR A 231 12.99 -12.01 -24.70
C THR A 231 11.89 -12.18 -25.74
N THR A 232 11.98 -13.18 -26.66
CA THR A 232 10.91 -13.48 -27.61
C THR A 232 9.59 -13.85 -26.94
N PHE A 233 9.65 -14.55 -25.80
CA PHE A 233 8.46 -14.89 -25.03
C PHE A 233 7.77 -13.62 -24.49
N VAL A 234 8.54 -12.67 -23.97
CA VAL A 234 8.03 -11.38 -23.47
C VAL A 234 7.50 -10.51 -24.62
N ILE A 235 8.22 -10.42 -25.75
CA ILE A 235 7.74 -9.72 -26.95
C ILE A 235 6.39 -10.29 -27.40
N SER A 236 6.25 -11.62 -27.43
CA SER A 236 5.00 -12.27 -27.82
C SER A 236 3.86 -11.95 -26.87
N TRP A 237 4.14 -11.85 -25.56
CA TRP A 237 3.15 -11.45 -24.58
C TRP A 237 2.71 -9.99 -24.76
N ILE A 238 3.66 -9.07 -24.92
CA ILE A 238 3.35 -7.65 -25.14
C ILE A 238 2.57 -7.46 -26.44
N ASN A 239 2.94 -8.17 -27.51
CA ASN A 239 2.19 -8.15 -28.77
C ASN A 239 0.75 -8.67 -28.60
N HIS A 240 0.55 -9.70 -27.78
CA HIS A 240 -0.79 -10.16 -27.41
C HIS A 240 -1.58 -9.07 -26.67
N LEU A 241 -0.96 -8.40 -25.68
CA LEU A 241 -1.58 -7.33 -24.89
C LEU A 241 -1.90 -6.11 -25.78
N THR A 242 -0.96 -5.67 -26.62
CA THR A 242 -1.18 -4.52 -27.52
C THR A 242 -2.22 -4.82 -28.59
N SER A 243 -2.27 -6.04 -29.11
CA SER A 243 -3.32 -6.47 -30.04
C SER A 243 -4.72 -6.46 -29.42
N ARG A 244 -4.83 -6.71 -28.11
CA ARG A 244 -6.11 -6.75 -27.39
C ARG A 244 -6.52 -5.39 -26.81
N TYR A 245 -5.56 -4.63 -26.32
CA TYR A 245 -5.79 -3.44 -25.49
C TYR A 245 -5.22 -2.15 -26.07
N ASP A 246 -4.58 -2.23 -27.24
CA ASP A 246 -3.78 -1.17 -27.84
C ASP A 246 -2.43 -0.92 -27.13
N THR A 247 -1.62 0.00 -27.63
CA THR A 247 -0.35 0.41 -27.02
C THR A 247 -0.58 1.19 -25.72
N ALA A 248 0.45 1.32 -24.89
CA ALA A 248 0.40 2.13 -23.67
C ALA A 248 -0.05 3.58 -23.92
N ALA A 249 0.39 4.18 -25.03
CA ALA A 249 -0.02 5.53 -25.43
C ALA A 249 -1.52 5.64 -25.73
N ASN A 250 -2.15 4.55 -26.16
CA ASN A 250 -3.56 4.49 -26.58
C ASN A 250 -4.45 3.82 -25.52
N GLY A 251 -3.98 3.69 -24.28
CA GLY A 251 -4.77 3.17 -23.16
C GLY A 251 -4.59 1.68 -22.88
N GLY A 252 -3.57 1.04 -23.47
CA GLY A 252 -3.13 -0.31 -23.12
C GLY A 252 -2.36 -0.37 -21.80
N VAL A 253 -1.61 -1.44 -21.58
CA VAL A 253 -0.80 -1.64 -20.38
C VAL A 253 0.31 -0.60 -20.31
N LEU A 254 0.27 0.25 -19.30
CA LEU A 254 1.19 1.39 -19.22
C LEU A 254 2.55 1.01 -18.63
N PHE A 255 2.58 0.11 -17.64
CA PHE A 255 3.77 -0.15 -16.84
C PHE A 255 4.16 -1.63 -16.87
N TYR A 256 5.48 -1.88 -16.98
CA TYR A 256 6.07 -3.21 -16.85
C TYR A 256 7.17 -3.21 -15.79
N ASN A 257 7.02 -4.02 -14.74
CA ASN A 257 8.09 -4.32 -13.79
C ASN A 257 9.08 -5.30 -14.42
N LEU A 258 10.36 -4.99 -14.29
CA LEU A 258 11.48 -5.85 -14.74
C LEU A 258 11.75 -6.92 -13.67
N ASP A 259 10.87 -7.93 -13.64
CA ASP A 259 10.78 -9.00 -12.66
C ASP A 259 10.30 -8.56 -11.27
N ASN A 260 10.40 -9.45 -10.29
CA ASN A 260 10.14 -9.23 -8.87
C ASN A 260 11.34 -9.71 -8.05
N GLU A 261 11.93 -8.80 -7.30
CA GLU A 261 13.00 -9.06 -6.34
C GLU A 261 14.14 -9.97 -6.85
N PRO A 262 14.76 -9.66 -7.99
CA PRO A 262 15.72 -10.56 -8.64
C PRO A 262 16.93 -10.91 -7.76
N MET A 263 17.26 -10.10 -6.76
CA MET A 263 18.32 -10.41 -5.79
C MET A 263 17.92 -11.50 -4.77
N LEU A 264 16.69 -12.05 -4.86
CA LEU A 264 16.22 -13.19 -4.06
C LEU A 264 16.01 -14.46 -4.90
N TRP A 265 16.26 -14.46 -6.21
CA TRP A 265 15.98 -15.62 -7.06
C TRP A 265 16.65 -16.92 -6.58
N ASN A 266 17.87 -16.83 -6.08
CA ASN A 266 18.61 -17.97 -5.57
C ASN A 266 18.02 -18.60 -4.29
N SER A 267 17.06 -17.96 -3.66
CA SER A 267 16.29 -18.51 -2.55
C SER A 267 14.83 -18.78 -2.95
N THR A 268 14.14 -17.77 -3.51
CA THR A 268 12.73 -17.88 -3.86
C THR A 268 12.46 -18.78 -5.07
N HIS A 269 13.39 -18.86 -6.02
CA HIS A 269 13.28 -19.63 -7.25
C HIS A 269 14.49 -20.54 -7.49
N ARG A 270 15.09 -21.06 -6.41
CA ARG A 270 16.32 -21.85 -6.48
C ARG A 270 16.20 -23.16 -7.24
N ASP A 271 14.98 -23.62 -7.49
CA ASP A 271 14.71 -24.77 -8.36
C ASP A 271 15.08 -24.52 -9.83
N VAL A 272 15.12 -23.26 -10.27
CA VAL A 272 15.52 -22.86 -11.63
C VAL A 272 16.70 -21.88 -11.66
N HIS A 273 16.96 -21.18 -10.55
CA HIS A 273 18.04 -20.18 -10.44
C HIS A 273 18.77 -20.33 -9.09
N PRO A 274 19.58 -21.39 -8.90
CA PRO A 274 20.24 -21.68 -7.63
C PRO A 274 21.44 -20.78 -7.32
N HIS A 275 21.96 -20.05 -8.30
CA HIS A 275 23.13 -19.17 -8.12
C HIS A 275 22.70 -17.75 -7.76
N PRO A 276 23.40 -17.11 -6.80
CA PRO A 276 23.10 -15.73 -6.43
C PRO A 276 23.26 -14.76 -7.60
N THR A 277 22.26 -13.91 -7.80
CA THR A 277 22.26 -12.86 -8.83
C THR A 277 23.40 -11.87 -8.62
N THR A 278 24.09 -11.50 -9.69
CA THR A 278 25.22 -10.55 -9.69
C THR A 278 24.82 -9.21 -10.30
N TYR A 279 25.71 -8.21 -10.15
CA TYR A 279 25.58 -6.90 -10.82
C TYR A 279 25.46 -7.06 -12.34
N ASP A 280 26.39 -7.79 -12.95
CA ASP A 280 26.43 -7.99 -14.40
C ASP A 280 25.20 -8.73 -14.90
N GLU A 281 24.76 -9.79 -14.21
CA GLU A 281 23.56 -10.51 -14.59
C GLU A 281 22.34 -9.59 -14.61
N MET A 282 22.15 -8.76 -13.57
CA MET A 282 21.02 -7.86 -13.51
C MET A 282 21.07 -6.79 -14.61
N ARG A 283 22.24 -6.24 -14.91
CA ARG A 283 22.45 -5.33 -16.03
C ARG A 283 22.06 -5.99 -17.35
N ASP A 284 22.63 -7.17 -17.65
CA ASP A 284 22.48 -7.83 -18.94
C ASP A 284 21.03 -8.27 -19.18
N LYS A 285 20.36 -8.77 -18.16
CA LYS A 285 18.94 -9.07 -18.22
C LYS A 285 18.09 -7.79 -18.42
N THR A 286 18.40 -6.70 -17.72
CA THR A 286 17.71 -5.43 -17.95
C THR A 286 17.90 -4.94 -19.37
N TYR A 287 19.12 -4.98 -19.91
CA TYR A 287 19.38 -4.58 -21.30
C TYR A 287 18.54 -5.40 -22.29
N ALA A 288 18.55 -6.71 -22.15
CA ALA A 288 17.85 -7.60 -23.07
C ALA A 288 16.31 -7.43 -23.00
N TYR A 289 15.76 -7.49 -21.79
CA TYR A 289 14.30 -7.55 -21.62
C TYR A 289 13.63 -6.17 -21.71
N ALA A 290 14.24 -5.11 -21.15
CA ALA A 290 13.69 -3.78 -21.29
C ALA A 290 13.76 -3.27 -22.75
N ALA A 291 14.84 -3.57 -23.49
CA ALA A 291 14.89 -3.28 -24.93
C ALA A 291 13.81 -4.05 -25.71
N ALA A 292 13.53 -5.31 -25.33
CA ALA A 292 12.46 -6.10 -25.93
C ALA A 292 11.07 -5.50 -25.68
N ILE A 293 10.83 -4.98 -24.46
CA ILE A 293 9.59 -4.27 -24.12
C ILE A 293 9.46 -3.01 -24.99
N LYS A 294 10.52 -2.18 -25.05
CA LYS A 294 10.53 -0.95 -25.86
C LYS A 294 10.41 -1.20 -27.37
N LEU A 295 10.86 -2.36 -27.84
CA LEU A 295 10.67 -2.77 -29.22
C LEU A 295 9.20 -3.14 -29.50
N ALA A 296 8.56 -3.87 -28.60
CA ALA A 296 7.17 -4.30 -28.75
C ALA A 296 6.15 -3.16 -28.51
N ASP A 297 6.40 -2.31 -27.53
CA ASP A 297 5.63 -1.09 -27.26
C ASP A 297 6.56 0.06 -26.80
N PRO A 298 6.99 0.94 -27.72
CA PRO A 298 7.87 2.06 -27.39
C PRO A 298 7.27 3.06 -26.39
N SER A 299 5.95 3.07 -26.23
CA SER A 299 5.24 3.98 -25.32
C SER A 299 5.14 3.46 -23.88
N ALA A 300 5.36 2.15 -23.68
CA ALA A 300 5.33 1.52 -22.36
C ALA A 300 6.42 2.06 -21.43
N LYS A 301 6.14 2.06 -20.14
CA LYS A 301 7.06 2.48 -19.07
C LYS A 301 7.59 1.26 -18.33
N THR A 302 8.89 1.23 -18.12
CA THR A 302 9.61 0.15 -17.45
C THR A 302 10.08 0.59 -16.07
N LEU A 303 9.88 -0.29 -15.09
CA LEU A 303 10.26 -0.09 -13.70
C LEU A 303 11.31 -1.14 -13.31
N GLY A 304 12.43 -0.72 -12.77
CA GLY A 304 13.52 -1.61 -12.35
C GLY A 304 14.52 -0.94 -11.42
N PRO A 305 15.36 -1.73 -10.76
CA PRO A 305 15.52 -3.19 -10.81
C PRO A 305 14.61 -4.00 -9.86
N VAL A 306 13.59 -3.40 -9.24
CA VAL A 306 12.58 -4.05 -8.37
C VAL A 306 13.21 -4.81 -7.19
N LEU A 307 13.96 -4.10 -6.35
CA LEU A 307 14.78 -4.70 -5.30
C LEU A 307 14.01 -4.87 -3.99
N TRP A 308 14.22 -5.99 -3.31
CA TRP A 308 13.47 -6.42 -2.13
C TRP A 308 13.65 -5.55 -0.87
N GLY A 309 14.73 -4.77 -0.77
CA GLY A 309 14.98 -3.99 0.43
C GLY A 309 16.41 -3.46 0.52
N ARG A 310 16.70 -2.82 1.65
CA ARG A 310 17.91 -2.00 1.85
C ARG A 310 19.22 -2.70 1.50
N CYS A 311 19.36 -3.98 1.81
CA CYS A 311 20.58 -4.72 1.49
C CYS A 311 20.86 -4.70 -0.02
N ALA A 312 19.83 -5.04 -0.83
CA ALA A 312 19.93 -5.10 -2.27
C ALA A 312 20.15 -3.73 -2.94
N TYR A 313 19.90 -2.63 -2.24
CA TYR A 313 20.21 -1.31 -2.78
C TYR A 313 21.73 -1.07 -2.92
N PHE A 314 22.51 -1.76 -2.10
CA PHE A 314 23.95 -1.58 -2.02
C PHE A 314 24.75 -2.78 -2.56
N PHE A 315 24.22 -3.99 -2.42
CA PHE A 315 24.94 -5.23 -2.69
C PHE A 315 24.12 -6.18 -3.58
N SER A 316 24.81 -7.01 -4.36
CA SER A 316 24.16 -8.12 -5.06
C SER A 316 23.80 -9.26 -4.11
N ALA A 317 22.98 -10.21 -4.60
CA ALA A 317 22.73 -11.45 -3.89
C ALA A 317 24.02 -12.24 -3.61
N ARG A 318 25.00 -12.18 -4.54
CA ARG A 318 26.30 -12.84 -4.40
C ARG A 318 27.11 -12.32 -3.21
N ASP A 319 27.00 -11.04 -2.90
CA ASP A 319 27.74 -10.42 -1.80
C ASP A 319 27.01 -10.55 -0.45
N GLY A 320 25.72 -10.84 -0.44
CA GLY A 320 24.98 -11.18 0.77
C GLY A 320 25.00 -10.11 1.86
N CYS A 321 24.57 -8.89 1.57
CA CYS A 321 24.48 -7.77 2.51
C CYS A 321 25.85 -7.29 3.09
N ASN A 322 26.94 -7.58 2.43
CA ASN A 322 28.29 -7.18 2.85
C ASN A 322 29.11 -6.66 1.66
N ILE A 323 30.22 -5.99 1.95
CA ILE A 323 31.24 -5.71 0.95
C ILE A 323 31.85 -7.04 0.52
N GLY A 324 31.58 -7.44 -0.72
CA GLY A 324 32.00 -8.72 -1.27
C GLY A 324 32.76 -8.57 -2.58
N ALA A 325 32.97 -9.70 -3.24
CA ALA A 325 33.74 -9.76 -4.48
C ALA A 325 33.07 -9.03 -5.64
N ASP A 326 31.74 -9.07 -5.71
CA ASP A 326 30.97 -8.43 -6.79
C ASP A 326 31.00 -6.89 -6.63
N TYR A 327 30.77 -6.39 -5.42
CA TYR A 327 30.90 -4.96 -5.07
C TYR A 327 32.30 -4.42 -5.40
N THR A 328 33.35 -5.16 -5.00
CA THR A 328 34.74 -4.76 -5.25
C THR A 328 35.09 -4.80 -6.75
N ALA A 329 34.59 -5.78 -7.49
CA ALA A 329 34.79 -5.86 -8.94
C ALA A 329 34.16 -4.67 -9.69
N HIS A 330 33.20 -3.98 -9.06
CA HIS A 330 32.52 -2.80 -9.62
C HIS A 330 32.99 -1.48 -8.96
N ASN A 331 34.27 -1.41 -8.61
CA ASN A 331 34.97 -0.24 -8.05
C ASN A 331 34.34 0.27 -6.75
N ASP A 332 33.97 -0.63 -5.85
CA ASP A 332 33.35 -0.33 -4.55
C ASP A 332 32.10 0.57 -4.67
N THR A 333 31.38 0.45 -5.80
CA THR A 333 30.17 1.23 -6.07
C THR A 333 28.93 0.45 -5.64
N ALA A 334 28.07 1.07 -4.86
CA ALA A 334 26.78 0.47 -4.47
C ALA A 334 25.93 0.09 -5.69
N PHE A 335 25.15 -0.98 -5.58
CA PHE A 335 24.44 -1.56 -6.72
C PHE A 335 23.54 -0.55 -7.44
N VAL A 336 22.67 0.18 -6.74
CA VAL A 336 21.71 1.12 -7.38
C VAL A 336 22.41 2.24 -8.14
N PRO A 337 23.38 3.00 -7.58
CA PRO A 337 24.17 3.96 -8.35
C PRO A 337 24.83 3.36 -9.58
N TRP A 338 25.48 2.19 -9.43
CA TRP A 338 26.12 1.52 -10.55
C TRP A 338 25.10 1.11 -11.63
N TYR A 339 23.97 0.52 -11.24
CA TYR A 339 22.91 0.13 -12.16
C TYR A 339 22.39 1.32 -12.98
N LEU A 340 22.14 2.44 -12.32
CA LEU A 340 21.71 3.67 -12.99
C LEU A 340 22.77 4.19 -13.98
N GLN A 341 24.06 4.10 -13.65
CA GLN A 341 25.15 4.45 -14.58
C GLN A 341 25.13 3.55 -15.82
N GLN A 342 24.92 2.24 -15.65
CA GLN A 342 24.80 1.31 -16.77
C GLN A 342 23.60 1.64 -17.66
N MET A 343 22.43 1.94 -17.08
CA MET A 343 21.23 2.31 -17.86
C MET A 343 21.44 3.61 -18.63
N LYS A 344 22.11 4.59 -18.03
CA LYS A 344 22.52 5.82 -18.71
C LYS A 344 23.47 5.55 -19.88
N ALA A 345 24.47 4.70 -19.67
CA ALA A 345 25.43 4.35 -20.73
C ALA A 345 24.74 3.67 -21.92
N TYR A 346 23.77 2.79 -21.65
CA TYR A 346 22.97 2.16 -22.70
C TYR A 346 22.14 3.19 -23.48
N ASP A 347 21.44 4.08 -22.78
CA ASP A 347 20.64 5.16 -23.40
C ASP A 347 21.50 6.04 -24.30
N GLN A 348 22.68 6.43 -23.84
CA GLN A 348 23.63 7.21 -24.63
C GLN A 348 24.14 6.48 -25.88
N ALA A 349 24.34 5.18 -25.79
CA ALA A 349 24.85 4.37 -26.90
C ALA A 349 23.77 4.01 -27.94
N HIS A 350 22.52 3.84 -27.51
CA HIS A 350 21.44 3.30 -28.33
C HIS A 350 20.25 4.26 -28.54
N GLY A 351 20.20 5.37 -27.83
CA GLY A 351 19.09 6.35 -27.91
C GLY A 351 17.76 5.81 -27.35
N VAL A 352 17.81 4.81 -26.46
CA VAL A 352 16.61 4.16 -25.89
C VAL A 352 16.72 4.12 -24.38
N ARG A 353 15.80 4.79 -23.68
CA ARG A 353 15.68 4.73 -22.22
C ARG A 353 15.08 3.40 -21.79
N LEU A 354 15.90 2.57 -21.12
CA LEU A 354 15.50 1.23 -20.69
C LEU A 354 14.76 1.22 -19.34
N VAL A 355 15.01 2.20 -18.47
CA VAL A 355 14.40 2.29 -17.13
C VAL A 355 13.81 3.67 -16.96
N ASP A 356 12.46 3.74 -16.98
CA ASP A 356 11.73 4.98 -16.75
C ASP A 356 11.61 5.30 -15.26
N TYR A 357 11.54 4.25 -14.41
CA TYR A 357 11.39 4.37 -12.96
C TYR A 357 12.45 3.53 -12.24
N LEU A 358 13.14 4.15 -11.29
CA LEU A 358 13.91 3.42 -10.26
C LEU A 358 12.91 2.84 -9.28
N ASP A 359 12.79 1.52 -9.23
CA ASP A 359 11.82 0.80 -8.41
C ASP A 359 12.49 0.00 -7.30
N LEU A 360 12.15 0.33 -6.05
CA LEU A 360 12.70 -0.28 -4.85
C LEU A 360 11.55 -0.65 -3.90
N HIS A 361 11.52 -1.88 -3.40
CA HIS A 361 10.60 -2.27 -2.34
C HIS A 361 11.11 -1.82 -0.98
N TYR A 362 10.21 -1.49 -0.06
CA TYR A 362 10.57 -1.16 1.31
C TYR A 362 9.53 -1.65 2.31
N TYR A 363 9.96 -2.50 3.21
CA TYR A 363 9.21 -2.94 4.38
C TYR A 363 9.98 -2.53 5.66
N PRO A 364 9.34 -1.90 6.66
CA PRO A 364 9.99 -1.65 7.95
C PRO A 364 10.48 -2.97 8.54
N GLN A 365 11.76 -3.04 8.88
CA GLN A 365 12.41 -4.30 9.28
C GLN A 365 12.30 -4.58 10.79
N ALA A 366 11.72 -3.67 11.57
CA ALA A 366 11.47 -3.88 12.98
C ALA A 366 10.42 -4.98 13.19
N ASN A 367 10.69 -5.91 14.10
CA ASN A 367 9.84 -7.08 14.32
C ASN A 367 8.39 -6.67 14.67
N GLY A 368 7.42 -7.33 14.03
CA GLY A 368 5.99 -7.11 14.25
C GLY A 368 5.43 -5.82 13.62
N VAL A 369 6.20 -5.08 12.82
CA VAL A 369 5.72 -3.86 12.15
C VAL A 369 5.17 -4.16 10.76
N ALA A 370 6.01 -4.58 9.82
CA ALA A 370 5.58 -4.86 8.45
C ALA A 370 4.69 -6.11 8.37
N LEU A 371 3.64 -6.06 7.54
CA LEU A 371 2.78 -7.21 7.21
C LEU A 371 2.17 -7.94 8.43
N SER A 372 2.20 -7.32 9.59
CA SER A 372 1.78 -7.90 10.87
C SER A 372 0.52 -7.22 11.39
N GLY A 373 -0.22 -7.87 12.30
CA GLY A 373 -1.33 -7.27 13.02
C GLY A 373 -0.91 -6.10 13.92
N ALA A 374 -1.85 -5.53 14.67
CA ALA A 374 -1.64 -4.32 15.48
C ALA A 374 -0.48 -4.44 16.48
N GLY A 375 -0.32 -5.60 17.11
CA GLY A 375 0.67 -5.82 18.15
C GLY A 375 0.34 -5.04 19.45
N ASN A 376 1.30 -5.02 20.37
CA ASN A 376 1.18 -4.27 21.61
C ASN A 376 1.45 -2.75 21.41
N SER A 377 1.30 -1.96 22.47
CA SER A 377 1.49 -0.50 22.41
C SER A 377 2.90 -0.07 21.95
N ALA A 378 3.94 -0.83 22.30
CA ALA A 378 5.29 -0.54 21.85
C ALA A 378 5.44 -0.76 20.33
N THR A 379 4.90 -1.87 19.80
CA THR A 379 4.85 -2.15 18.36
C THR A 379 4.03 -1.10 17.62
N GLN A 380 2.88 -0.71 18.16
CA GLN A 380 2.03 0.33 17.56
C GLN A 380 2.73 1.69 17.52
N ALA A 381 3.43 2.08 18.58
CA ALA A 381 4.20 3.32 18.61
C ALA A 381 5.39 3.27 17.63
N LEU A 382 6.07 2.13 17.54
CA LEU A 382 7.17 1.93 16.60
C LEU A 382 6.69 1.99 15.15
N ARG A 383 5.53 1.37 14.83
CA ARG A 383 4.92 1.46 13.50
C ARG A 383 4.74 2.91 13.06
N LEU A 384 4.20 3.75 13.94
CA LEU A 384 3.91 5.15 13.62
C LEU A 384 5.16 6.02 13.46
N ARG A 385 6.23 5.79 14.24
CA ARG A 385 7.45 6.59 14.08
C ARG A 385 8.40 6.05 13.00
N SER A 386 8.35 4.75 12.68
CA SER A 386 9.19 4.16 11.62
C SER A 386 8.87 4.65 10.21
N THR A 387 7.75 5.34 10.00
CA THR A 387 7.45 6.05 8.74
C THR A 387 8.52 7.09 8.41
N ARG A 388 9.28 7.58 9.40
CA ARG A 388 10.43 8.47 9.23
C ARG A 388 11.54 7.85 8.38
N SER A 389 11.65 6.54 8.31
CA SER A 389 12.61 5.86 7.41
C SER A 389 12.42 6.24 5.94
N LEU A 390 11.23 6.69 5.55
CA LEU A 390 10.97 7.12 4.18
C LEU A 390 11.64 8.45 3.81
N TRP A 391 11.92 9.33 4.79
CA TRP A 391 12.32 10.69 4.47
C TRP A 391 13.38 11.32 5.40
N ASP A 392 13.37 10.98 6.70
CA ASP A 392 14.08 11.76 7.71
C ASP A 392 15.58 11.42 7.78
N PRO A 393 16.47 12.38 7.51
CA PRO A 393 17.92 12.17 7.59
C PRO A 393 18.44 12.04 9.02
N ALA A 394 17.62 12.34 10.04
CA ALA A 394 18.01 12.22 11.45
C ALA A 394 17.50 10.91 12.08
N TYR A 395 16.60 10.16 11.40
CA TYR A 395 16.04 8.93 11.94
C TYR A 395 16.97 7.74 11.66
N VAL A 396 17.51 7.15 12.72
CA VAL A 396 18.21 5.86 12.67
C VAL A 396 17.16 4.76 12.79
N ASP A 397 17.17 3.83 11.86
CA ASP A 397 16.19 2.73 11.83
C ASP A 397 16.30 1.85 13.06
N GLU A 398 15.17 1.52 13.68
CA GLU A 398 15.10 0.77 14.95
C GLU A 398 15.03 -0.76 14.73
N SER A 399 15.64 -1.24 13.64
CA SER A 399 15.81 -2.65 13.32
C SER A 399 17.28 -3.01 13.14
N TRP A 400 17.55 -4.19 12.57
CA TRP A 400 18.91 -4.60 12.18
C TRP A 400 19.61 -3.58 11.27
N ILE A 401 18.87 -2.78 10.50
CA ILE A 401 19.42 -1.75 9.62
C ILE A 401 20.19 -0.69 10.41
N GLY A 402 19.66 -0.27 11.56
CA GLY A 402 20.31 0.72 12.43
C GLY A 402 21.65 0.24 12.99
N GLY A 403 21.79 -1.07 13.19
CA GLY A 403 23.01 -1.71 13.71
C GLY A 403 23.95 -2.27 12.64
N ALA A 404 23.62 -2.18 11.35
CA ALA A 404 24.34 -2.89 10.28
C ALA A 404 25.78 -2.41 10.01
N GLY A 405 26.24 -1.34 10.65
CA GLY A 405 27.61 -0.83 10.54
C GLY A 405 28.00 -0.21 9.19
N TRP A 406 27.17 -0.38 8.15
CA TRP A 406 27.37 0.22 6.84
C TRP A 406 26.25 1.24 6.53
N HIS A 407 26.65 2.34 5.88
CA HIS A 407 25.75 3.43 5.48
C HIS A 407 24.91 4.03 6.63
N SER A 408 25.46 4.15 7.83
CA SER A 408 24.96 4.91 8.99
C SER A 408 23.61 4.48 9.61
N GLY A 409 22.99 3.40 9.17
CA GLY A 409 21.66 2.98 9.68
C GLY A 409 20.50 3.91 9.34
N ILE A 410 20.74 5.02 8.65
CA ILE A 410 19.73 5.98 8.20
C ILE A 410 19.21 5.56 6.83
N VAL A 411 17.93 5.27 6.74
CA VAL A 411 17.32 4.85 5.47
C VAL A 411 17.09 6.04 4.54
N LYS A 412 16.35 7.05 4.97
CA LYS A 412 15.92 8.23 4.19
C LYS A 412 15.61 7.86 2.72
N LEU A 413 14.69 6.90 2.53
CA LEU A 413 14.51 6.19 1.25
C LEU A 413 14.32 7.14 0.06
N ILE A 414 13.28 7.98 0.09
CA ILE A 414 12.90 8.80 -1.07
C ILE A 414 13.96 9.86 -1.38
N PRO A 415 14.48 10.64 -0.41
CA PRO A 415 15.60 11.53 -0.67
C PRO A 415 16.83 10.80 -1.22
N ARG A 416 17.16 9.61 -0.71
CA ARG A 416 18.28 8.80 -1.21
C ARG A 416 18.10 8.37 -2.67
N MET A 417 16.89 7.91 -3.03
CA MET A 417 16.57 7.56 -4.41
C MET A 417 16.71 8.77 -5.34
N ARG A 418 16.24 9.93 -4.90
CA ARG A 418 16.37 11.19 -5.64
C ARG A 418 17.83 11.59 -5.84
N ASP A 419 18.66 11.51 -4.77
CA ASP A 419 20.07 11.77 -4.84
C ASP A 419 20.77 10.84 -5.85
N TRP A 420 20.47 9.54 -5.83
CA TRP A 420 21.03 8.56 -6.75
C TRP A 420 20.64 8.82 -8.22
N VAL A 421 19.39 9.11 -8.46
CA VAL A 421 18.91 9.45 -9.81
C VAL A 421 19.54 10.74 -10.32
N ALA A 422 19.57 11.78 -9.50
CA ALA A 422 20.15 13.06 -9.87
C ALA A 422 21.64 12.93 -10.23
N ALA A 423 22.40 12.12 -9.48
CA ALA A 423 23.83 11.91 -9.71
C ALA A 423 24.13 11.00 -10.91
N ASN A 424 23.31 9.98 -11.18
CA ASN A 424 23.69 8.90 -12.08
C ASN A 424 22.86 8.83 -13.38
N TYR A 425 21.53 9.02 -13.32
CA TYR A 425 20.66 8.93 -14.51
C TYR A 425 19.46 9.86 -14.40
N THR A 426 19.70 11.14 -14.60
CA THR A 426 18.72 12.23 -14.49
C THR A 426 17.46 11.97 -15.35
N GLY A 427 16.29 12.30 -14.81
CA GLY A 427 15.00 12.13 -15.46
C GLY A 427 14.36 10.74 -15.23
N THR A 428 15.02 9.81 -14.56
CA THR A 428 14.40 8.60 -14.05
C THR A 428 13.47 8.96 -12.89
N LYS A 429 12.26 8.46 -12.91
CA LYS A 429 11.26 8.64 -11.88
C LYS A 429 11.48 7.66 -10.72
N LEU A 430 10.78 7.88 -9.60
CA LEU A 430 10.92 7.08 -8.39
C LEU A 430 9.67 6.21 -8.17
N ALA A 431 9.87 4.91 -7.92
CA ALA A 431 8.80 3.98 -7.62
C ALA A 431 9.08 3.14 -6.37
N VAL A 432 8.02 2.80 -5.63
CA VAL A 432 8.02 1.84 -4.52
C VAL A 432 6.86 0.89 -4.75
N THR A 433 7.07 -0.18 -5.52
CA THR A 433 5.98 -1.06 -5.96
C THR A 433 5.59 -2.12 -4.92
N GLU A 434 6.35 -2.23 -3.83
CA GLU A 434 5.92 -2.94 -2.63
C GLU A 434 6.33 -2.20 -1.36
N TYR A 435 5.35 -2.01 -0.48
CA TYR A 435 5.53 -1.52 0.89
C TYR A 435 4.32 -1.94 1.73
N ASN A 436 4.49 -2.11 3.04
CA ASN A 436 3.38 -2.28 3.97
C ASN A 436 3.84 -2.08 5.42
N TRP A 437 3.21 -1.15 6.16
CA TRP A 437 3.47 -0.89 7.57
C TRP A 437 2.66 -1.78 8.52
N GLY A 438 1.86 -2.71 8.00
CA GLY A 438 1.07 -3.66 8.77
C GLY A 438 -0.22 -3.10 9.37
N ALA A 439 -0.98 -3.97 10.02
CA ALA A 439 -2.21 -3.67 10.75
C ALA A 439 -3.26 -2.88 9.96
N LEU A 440 -3.42 -3.16 8.66
CA LEU A 440 -4.39 -2.46 7.82
C LEU A 440 -5.85 -2.74 8.22
N ASP A 441 -6.08 -3.75 9.03
CA ASP A 441 -7.34 -4.10 9.69
C ASP A 441 -7.59 -3.34 11.00
N HIS A 442 -6.66 -2.47 11.43
CA HIS A 442 -6.70 -1.76 12.71
C HIS A 442 -6.44 -0.26 12.52
N ILE A 443 -7.00 0.58 13.42
CA ILE A 443 -6.82 2.04 13.36
C ILE A 443 -5.34 2.48 13.34
N ASN A 444 -4.47 1.77 14.03
CA ASN A 444 -3.03 2.06 14.06
C ASN A 444 -2.38 1.90 12.68
N GLY A 445 -2.75 0.86 11.94
CA GLY A 445 -2.30 0.67 10.55
C GLY A 445 -2.88 1.72 9.61
N ALA A 446 -4.15 2.12 9.80
CA ALA A 446 -4.74 3.20 9.01
C ALA A 446 -4.01 4.53 9.22
N VAL A 447 -3.66 4.86 10.47
CA VAL A 447 -2.89 6.07 10.81
C VAL A 447 -1.49 6.02 10.19
N ALA A 448 -0.81 4.87 10.25
CA ALA A 448 0.49 4.67 9.61
C ALA A 448 0.37 4.80 8.08
N GLN A 449 -0.63 4.18 7.47
CA GLN A 449 -0.86 4.24 6.02
C GLN A 449 -1.16 5.67 5.54
N ALA A 450 -1.98 6.43 6.28
CA ALA A 450 -2.26 7.82 5.96
C ALA A 450 -0.99 8.70 6.05
N ASP A 451 -0.15 8.45 7.04
CA ASP A 451 1.15 9.13 7.19
C ASP A 451 2.09 8.82 6.01
N VAL A 452 2.18 7.55 5.61
CA VAL A 452 2.96 7.11 4.45
C VAL A 452 2.50 7.79 3.16
N LEU A 453 1.19 7.85 2.89
CA LEU A 453 0.66 8.53 1.71
C LEU A 453 0.96 10.04 1.72
N GLY A 454 0.86 10.69 2.89
CA GLY A 454 1.24 12.09 3.05
C GLY A 454 2.74 12.32 2.81
N ILE A 455 3.60 11.43 3.30
CA ILE A 455 5.05 11.46 3.04
C ILE A 455 5.32 11.31 1.54
N PHE A 456 4.70 10.34 0.86
CA PHE A 456 4.90 10.14 -0.58
C PHE A 456 4.57 11.41 -1.38
N GLY A 457 3.45 12.07 -1.07
CA GLY A 457 3.07 13.33 -1.70
C GLY A 457 4.06 14.45 -1.42
N ARG A 458 4.44 14.65 -0.16
CA ARG A 458 5.40 15.69 0.26
C ARG A 458 6.79 15.47 -0.33
N GLU A 459 7.27 14.23 -0.35
CA GLU A 459 8.60 13.90 -0.88
C GLU A 459 8.64 13.79 -2.41
N GLY A 460 7.51 13.91 -3.11
CA GLY A 460 7.47 13.85 -4.56
C GLY A 460 7.84 12.46 -5.12
N LEU A 461 7.37 11.38 -4.48
CA LEU A 461 7.44 10.05 -5.05
C LEU A 461 6.52 9.97 -6.28
N ASP A 462 6.95 9.28 -7.35
CA ASP A 462 6.18 9.24 -8.59
C ASP A 462 5.16 8.08 -8.64
N LEU A 463 5.45 6.95 -7.98
CA LEU A 463 4.58 5.77 -7.99
C LEU A 463 4.78 4.92 -6.73
N ALA A 464 3.68 4.39 -6.17
CA ALA A 464 3.73 3.41 -5.10
C ALA A 464 2.53 2.46 -5.18
N THR A 465 2.74 1.19 -4.79
CA THR A 465 1.65 0.21 -4.65
C THR A 465 1.79 -0.57 -3.35
N VAL A 466 0.78 -0.48 -2.45
CA VAL A 466 0.81 -1.23 -1.19
C VAL A 466 0.65 -2.73 -1.46
N TRP A 467 1.49 -3.56 -0.82
CA TRP A 467 1.37 -5.02 -0.85
C TRP A 467 0.41 -5.51 0.22
N GLY A 468 -0.43 -6.51 -0.09
CA GLY A 468 -1.48 -6.95 0.83
C GLY A 468 -2.46 -5.81 1.13
N PRO A 469 -3.20 -5.32 0.12
CA PRO A 469 -4.10 -4.20 0.28
C PRO A 469 -5.19 -4.50 1.31
N PRO A 470 -5.78 -3.47 1.94
CA PRO A 470 -6.89 -3.67 2.85
C PRO A 470 -8.14 -4.14 2.11
N GLU A 471 -9.02 -4.85 2.80
CA GLU A 471 -10.39 -5.06 2.34
C GLU A 471 -11.19 -3.75 2.38
N VAL A 472 -12.32 -3.72 1.67
CA VAL A 472 -13.11 -2.51 1.44
C VAL A 472 -13.60 -1.83 2.73
N ASP A 473 -13.88 -2.61 3.77
CA ASP A 473 -14.39 -2.17 5.08
C ASP A 473 -13.31 -2.03 6.16
N GLN A 474 -12.06 -2.37 5.84
CA GLN A 474 -10.96 -2.26 6.80
C GLN A 474 -10.45 -0.82 6.99
N PRO A 475 -9.91 -0.48 8.17
CA PRO A 475 -9.34 0.83 8.47
C PRO A 475 -8.31 1.35 7.46
N GLY A 476 -7.48 0.46 6.91
CA GLY A 476 -6.53 0.81 5.86
C GLY A 476 -7.17 1.39 4.60
N ALA A 477 -8.36 0.89 4.20
CA ALA A 477 -9.10 1.44 3.06
C ALA A 477 -9.57 2.88 3.34
N TYR A 478 -9.95 3.19 4.58
CA TYR A 478 -10.33 4.55 4.98
C TYR A 478 -9.14 5.52 4.98
N ALA A 479 -7.92 5.05 5.23
CA ALA A 479 -6.72 5.87 5.04
C ALA A 479 -6.59 6.33 3.58
N PHE A 480 -6.81 5.43 2.61
CA PHE A 480 -6.85 5.80 1.18
C PHE A 480 -8.03 6.69 0.84
N ARG A 481 -9.24 6.42 1.38
CA ARG A 481 -10.42 7.28 1.16
C ARG A 481 -10.18 8.71 1.61
N MET A 482 -9.48 8.94 2.74
CA MET A 482 -9.14 10.29 3.21
C MET A 482 -8.38 11.11 2.15
N TYR A 483 -7.66 10.47 1.24
CA TYR A 483 -6.96 11.11 0.12
C TYR A 483 -7.73 11.07 -1.19
N ARG A 484 -8.59 10.05 -1.42
CA ARG A 484 -9.16 9.76 -2.73
C ARG A 484 -10.67 9.90 -2.83
N ASN A 485 -11.39 9.76 -1.70
CA ASN A 485 -12.86 9.78 -1.66
C ASN A 485 -13.35 10.07 -0.23
N TYR A 486 -12.93 11.20 0.36
CA TYR A 486 -13.18 11.49 1.78
C TYR A 486 -14.63 11.76 2.13
N ASP A 487 -15.46 12.08 1.18
CA ASP A 487 -16.89 12.42 1.35
C ASP A 487 -17.85 11.47 0.63
N GLY A 488 -17.36 10.41 0.01
CA GLY A 488 -18.14 9.46 -0.77
C GLY A 488 -18.61 9.99 -2.14
N GLN A 489 -18.06 11.13 -2.59
CA GLN A 489 -18.37 11.76 -3.87
C GLN A 489 -17.12 11.91 -4.75
N HIS A 490 -16.09 11.12 -4.50
CA HIS A 490 -14.80 11.11 -5.20
C HIS A 490 -14.03 12.44 -5.15
N HIS A 491 -14.30 13.29 -4.14
CA HIS A 491 -13.42 14.42 -3.91
C HIS A 491 -12.11 13.96 -3.29
N THR A 492 -11.01 14.56 -3.76
CA THR A 492 -9.66 14.13 -3.41
C THR A 492 -8.93 15.17 -2.57
N PHE A 493 -7.86 14.74 -1.89
CA PHE A 493 -6.80 15.60 -1.41
C PHE A 493 -6.21 16.37 -2.61
N GLY A 494 -5.55 17.51 -2.39
CA GLY A 494 -4.99 18.31 -3.48
C GLY A 494 -3.92 17.57 -4.29
N ASP A 495 -3.63 18.09 -5.47
CA ASP A 495 -2.69 17.55 -6.45
C ASP A 495 -1.39 18.37 -6.58
N VAL A 496 -1.27 19.49 -5.85
CA VAL A 496 -0.06 20.28 -5.73
C VAL A 496 0.35 20.38 -4.27
N SER A 497 1.40 19.67 -3.88
CA SER A 497 1.97 19.72 -2.52
C SER A 497 2.43 21.14 -2.19
N VAL A 498 2.23 21.55 -0.94
CA VAL A 498 2.73 22.81 -0.40
C VAL A 498 3.41 22.56 0.94
N ARG A 499 4.22 23.51 1.41
CA ARG A 499 4.94 23.35 2.68
C ARG A 499 3.99 23.19 3.85
N ALA A 500 4.15 22.09 4.60
CA ALA A 500 3.48 21.86 5.88
C ALA A 500 4.50 21.31 6.88
N THR A 501 4.55 21.88 8.09
CA THR A 501 5.52 21.50 9.11
C THR A 501 4.87 21.29 10.46
N SER A 502 5.40 20.30 11.20
CA SER A 502 5.08 20.04 12.60
C SER A 502 6.33 20.23 13.46
N ALA A 503 6.18 20.83 14.63
CA ALA A 503 7.28 20.94 15.59
C ALA A 503 7.65 19.57 16.22
N ASP A 504 6.78 18.57 16.10
CA ASP A 504 7.00 17.20 16.58
C ASP A 504 6.24 16.19 15.71
N HIS A 505 6.95 15.62 14.74
CA HIS A 505 6.41 14.65 13.79
C HIS A 505 6.08 13.30 14.42
N ASP A 506 6.64 12.97 15.58
CA ASP A 506 6.35 11.70 16.26
C ASP A 506 4.98 11.75 16.95
N ARG A 507 4.49 12.95 17.29
CA ARG A 507 3.17 13.14 17.90
C ARG A 507 2.10 13.50 16.88
N ILE A 508 2.37 14.45 15.99
CA ILE A 508 1.45 14.87 14.92
C ILE A 508 2.20 15.11 13.63
N SER A 509 1.75 14.45 12.57
CA SER A 509 2.16 14.78 11.20
C SER A 509 1.13 15.70 10.55
N ILE A 510 1.61 16.54 9.63
CA ILE A 510 0.77 17.43 8.83
C ILE A 510 1.24 17.43 7.38
N TYR A 511 0.29 17.37 6.46
CA TYR A 511 0.49 17.47 5.01
C TYR A 511 -0.51 18.46 4.44
N ALA A 512 -0.11 19.21 3.42
CA ALA A 512 -1.01 20.16 2.78
C ALA A 512 -0.82 20.14 1.27
N ALA A 513 -1.91 20.36 0.55
CA ALA A 513 -1.89 20.46 -0.90
C ALA A 513 -2.96 21.44 -1.37
N GLN A 514 -2.69 22.10 -2.49
CA GLN A 514 -3.69 22.84 -3.23
C GLN A 514 -4.32 21.94 -4.30
N ARG A 515 -5.64 21.96 -4.41
CA ARG A 515 -6.36 21.25 -5.46
C ARG A 515 -6.50 22.15 -6.68
N SER A 516 -5.98 21.69 -7.83
CA SER A 516 -5.94 22.49 -9.05
C SER A 516 -7.33 22.79 -9.62
N SER A 517 -8.30 21.89 -9.42
CA SER A 517 -9.65 21.99 -10.00
C SER A 517 -10.49 23.15 -9.45
N ASP A 518 -10.35 23.48 -8.16
CA ASP A 518 -11.16 24.48 -7.46
C ASP A 518 -10.35 25.41 -6.56
N GLN A 519 -9.01 25.26 -6.58
CA GLN A 519 -8.06 26.03 -5.77
C GLN A 519 -8.22 25.85 -4.25
N ALA A 520 -8.97 24.86 -3.79
CA ALA A 520 -9.09 24.55 -2.37
C ALA A 520 -7.72 24.15 -1.79
N LEU A 521 -7.38 24.70 -0.63
CA LEU A 521 -6.27 24.22 0.19
C LEU A 521 -6.79 23.09 1.07
N THR A 522 -6.19 21.92 0.95
CA THR A 522 -6.48 20.75 1.78
C THR A 522 -5.35 20.53 2.78
N ILE A 523 -5.70 20.27 4.04
CA ILE A 523 -4.73 20.10 5.12
C ILE A 523 -5.06 18.80 5.86
N MET A 524 -4.17 17.82 5.79
CA MET A 524 -4.28 16.55 6.47
C MET A 524 -3.47 16.58 7.75
N VAL A 525 -4.11 16.35 8.90
CA VAL A 525 -3.44 16.28 10.21
C VAL A 525 -3.65 14.90 10.80
N ILE A 526 -2.56 14.26 11.20
CA ILE A 526 -2.54 12.88 11.69
C ILE A 526 -2.00 12.86 13.11
N ASN A 527 -2.87 12.58 14.08
CA ASN A 527 -2.46 12.38 15.46
C ASN A 527 -1.99 10.94 15.67
N LYS A 528 -0.70 10.77 15.92
CA LYS A 528 0.00 9.49 16.12
C LYS A 528 -0.01 9.02 17.58
N SER A 529 -0.44 9.87 18.54
CA SER A 529 -0.51 9.46 19.94
C SER A 529 -1.51 8.31 20.10
N LEU A 530 -1.10 7.24 20.76
CA LEU A 530 -1.96 6.07 20.99
C LEU A 530 -3.14 6.38 21.93
N THR A 531 -2.97 7.34 22.83
CA THR A 531 -3.91 7.55 23.94
C THR A 531 -4.32 9.02 24.16
N GLN A 532 -3.56 10.00 23.62
CA GLN A 532 -3.80 11.42 23.92
C GLN A 532 -4.57 12.12 22.81
N THR A 533 -5.64 12.77 23.18
CA THR A 533 -6.24 13.83 22.36
C THR A 533 -5.35 15.07 22.47
N LEU A 534 -4.93 15.61 21.31
CA LEU A 534 -4.00 16.73 21.22
C LEU A 534 -4.68 17.96 20.63
N THR A 535 -4.46 19.12 21.23
CA THR A 535 -4.88 20.42 20.68
C THR A 535 -3.66 21.17 20.19
N SER A 536 -3.64 21.49 18.88
CA SER A 536 -2.53 22.17 18.22
C SER A 536 -2.94 23.49 17.60
N PRO A 537 -2.12 24.54 17.73
CA PRO A 537 -2.25 25.72 16.91
C PRO A 537 -1.74 25.44 15.49
N ILE A 538 -2.46 25.97 14.49
CA ILE A 538 -2.11 25.87 13.07
C ILE A 538 -2.00 27.27 12.50
N THR A 539 -0.84 27.61 11.92
CA THR A 539 -0.60 28.86 11.24
C THR A 539 -0.69 28.66 9.74
N LEU A 540 -1.38 29.54 9.04
CA LEU A 540 -1.57 29.49 7.58
C LEU A 540 -0.94 30.71 6.93
N THR A 541 -0.12 30.48 5.90
CA THR A 541 0.36 31.48 4.97
C THR A 541 -0.28 31.21 3.60
N SER A 542 -1.13 32.12 3.13
CA SER A 542 -1.84 32.00 1.85
C SER A 542 -2.11 33.38 1.25
N THR A 543 -2.12 33.46 -0.08
CA THR A 543 -2.59 34.67 -0.81
C THR A 543 -4.12 34.77 -0.79
N GLN A 544 -4.82 33.68 -0.55
CA GLN A 544 -6.27 33.65 -0.47
C GLN A 544 -6.72 33.93 0.97
N THR A 545 -7.79 34.70 1.11
CA THR A 545 -8.46 34.86 2.40
C THR A 545 -9.24 33.57 2.72
N ILE A 546 -8.80 32.84 3.73
CA ILE A 546 -9.44 31.62 4.19
C ILE A 546 -10.13 31.90 5.52
N THR A 547 -11.46 31.81 5.55
CA THR A 547 -12.25 32.09 6.76
C THR A 547 -12.89 30.82 7.35
N ARG A 548 -12.91 29.73 6.59
CA ARG A 548 -13.61 28.52 6.96
C ARG A 548 -13.01 27.29 6.28
N ALA A 549 -13.05 26.16 6.94
CA ALA A 549 -12.74 24.85 6.36
C ALA A 549 -13.79 23.81 6.74
N ALA A 550 -14.22 23.02 5.76
CA ALA A 550 -14.96 21.80 6.02
C ALA A 550 -14.04 20.77 6.68
N VAL A 551 -14.52 20.01 7.67
CA VAL A 551 -13.69 19.08 8.43
C VAL A 551 -14.23 17.65 8.29
N TYR A 552 -13.36 16.72 7.88
CA TYR A 552 -13.62 15.30 7.79
C TYR A 552 -12.67 14.55 8.70
N ARG A 553 -13.14 13.54 9.41
CA ARG A 553 -12.33 12.81 10.39
C ARG A 553 -12.56 11.31 10.32
N TYR A 554 -11.47 10.57 10.32
CA TYR A 554 -11.45 9.13 10.57
C TYR A 554 -10.72 8.84 11.87
N SER A 555 -11.31 8.04 12.77
CA SER A 555 -10.74 7.71 14.07
C SER A 555 -11.42 6.47 14.68
N ALA A 556 -10.92 6.01 15.82
CA ALA A 556 -11.52 4.89 16.56
C ALA A 556 -12.97 5.12 17.02
N ALA A 557 -13.48 6.35 16.95
CA ALA A 557 -14.88 6.62 17.27
C ALA A 557 -15.85 6.04 16.22
N SER A 558 -15.40 5.85 14.98
CA SER A 558 -16.14 5.17 13.91
C SER A 558 -15.15 4.56 12.94
N LEU A 559 -14.99 3.24 12.96
CA LEU A 559 -14.08 2.52 12.06
C LEU A 559 -14.67 2.26 10.67
N ASN A 560 -15.99 2.46 10.52
CA ASN A 560 -16.73 2.15 9.28
C ASN A 560 -17.17 3.41 8.52
N ALA A 561 -16.74 4.61 8.94
CA ALA A 561 -17.11 5.85 8.28
C ALA A 561 -16.11 6.98 8.54
N ILE A 562 -15.95 7.84 7.53
CA ILE A 562 -15.35 9.16 7.68
C ILE A 562 -16.45 10.12 8.14
N ALA A 563 -16.30 10.66 9.34
CA ALA A 563 -17.31 11.53 9.93
C ALA A 563 -17.12 12.99 9.50
N ARG A 564 -18.15 13.61 8.91
CA ARG A 564 -18.20 15.06 8.68
C ARG A 564 -18.37 15.75 10.03
N GLN A 565 -17.40 16.61 10.42
CA GLN A 565 -17.44 17.41 11.63
C GLN A 565 -18.04 18.80 11.39
N GLY A 566 -18.33 19.54 12.44
CA GLY A 566 -18.63 20.97 12.30
C GLY A 566 -17.48 21.72 11.62
N ASP A 567 -17.80 22.76 10.86
CA ASP A 567 -16.78 23.53 10.16
C ASP A 567 -15.82 24.24 11.09
N GLN A 568 -14.55 24.25 10.73
CA GLN A 568 -13.53 25.04 11.41
C GLN A 568 -13.61 26.49 10.94
N ILE A 569 -13.88 27.40 11.87
CA ILE A 569 -13.75 28.83 11.60
C ILE A 569 -12.28 29.23 11.74
N ILE A 570 -11.82 30.03 10.80
CA ILE A 570 -10.44 30.51 10.69
C ILE A 570 -10.49 32.04 10.78
N SER A 571 -9.86 32.60 11.81
CA SER A 571 -9.79 34.04 12.03
C SER A 571 -8.37 34.53 11.76
N GLY A 572 -8.22 35.32 10.69
CA GLY A 572 -6.90 35.75 10.25
C GLY A 572 -6.08 34.60 9.67
N SER A 573 -4.84 34.46 10.12
CA SER A 573 -3.87 33.48 9.59
C SER A 573 -3.64 32.28 10.52
N SER A 574 -4.52 32.04 11.51
CA SER A 574 -4.32 30.94 12.46
C SER A 574 -5.63 30.46 13.06
N PHE A 575 -5.63 29.20 13.51
CA PHE A 575 -6.68 28.58 14.28
C PHE A 575 -6.10 27.49 15.19
N SER A 576 -6.88 27.05 16.16
CA SER A 576 -6.55 25.86 16.95
C SER A 576 -7.57 24.77 16.68
N ALA A 577 -7.10 23.52 16.61
CA ALA A 577 -7.96 22.35 16.42
C ALA A 577 -7.54 21.20 17.33
N THR A 578 -8.52 20.35 17.66
CA THR A 578 -8.35 19.21 18.55
C THR A 578 -8.45 17.91 17.74
N PHE A 579 -7.47 17.03 17.93
CA PHE A 579 -7.30 15.79 17.23
C PHE A 579 -7.38 14.62 18.23
N PRO A 580 -8.38 13.75 18.16
CA PRO A 580 -8.44 12.54 18.99
C PRO A 580 -7.18 11.68 18.84
N ALA A 581 -6.89 10.83 19.80
CA ALA A 581 -5.85 9.82 19.70
C ALA A 581 -6.06 8.97 18.43
N GLN A 582 -4.98 8.62 17.76
CA GLN A 582 -5.01 7.81 16.53
C GLN A 582 -6.10 8.27 15.54
N SER A 583 -6.00 9.50 15.06
CA SER A 583 -6.99 10.09 14.15
C SER A 583 -6.35 10.71 12.92
N ILE A 584 -7.10 10.70 11.84
CA ILE A 584 -6.79 11.33 10.55
C ILE A 584 -7.85 12.41 10.35
N THR A 585 -7.45 13.68 10.27
CA THR A 585 -8.36 14.82 10.12
C THR A 585 -7.98 15.62 8.89
N LEU A 586 -8.93 15.80 8.00
CA LEU A 586 -8.80 16.59 6.76
C LEU A 586 -9.59 17.88 6.89
N PHE A 587 -8.92 19.01 6.68
CA PHE A 587 -9.55 20.31 6.47
C PHE A 587 -9.56 20.62 4.98
N VAL A 588 -10.72 21.01 4.47
CA VAL A 588 -10.91 21.44 3.07
C VAL A 588 -11.38 22.88 3.09
N THR A 589 -10.53 23.81 2.68
CA THR A 589 -10.88 25.21 2.64
C THR A 589 -11.72 25.53 1.42
N SER A 590 -12.66 26.46 1.56
CA SER A 590 -13.30 27.06 0.41
C SER A 590 -12.60 28.40 0.14
N PRO A 591 -12.15 28.68 -1.09
CA PRO A 591 -11.74 30.04 -1.46
C PRO A 591 -12.88 31.00 -1.13
N ALA A 592 -12.57 32.17 -0.57
CA ALA A 592 -13.57 33.21 -0.44
C ALA A 592 -14.09 33.53 -1.83
N VAL A 593 -15.38 33.28 -2.08
CA VAL A 593 -16.02 33.74 -3.31
C VAL A 593 -15.97 35.25 -3.24
N ALA A 594 -15.25 35.87 -4.17
CA ALA A 594 -15.30 37.31 -4.34
C ALA A 594 -16.76 37.68 -4.65
N LEU A 595 -17.40 38.37 -3.72
CA LEU A 595 -18.81 38.78 -3.81
C LEU A 595 -19.03 39.90 -4.86
N ASP A 596 -18.28 39.91 -5.93
CA ASP A 596 -18.32 40.97 -6.94
C ASP A 596 -19.56 40.98 -7.84
N LYS A 597 -20.51 40.06 -7.64
CA LYS A 597 -21.75 40.02 -8.45
C LYS A 597 -22.96 39.52 -7.65
N TYR A 598 -23.37 40.25 -6.63
CA TYR A 598 -24.77 40.19 -6.22
C TYR A 598 -25.60 41.14 -7.07
N VAL A 599 -26.36 40.62 -8.03
CA VAL A 599 -27.47 41.32 -8.63
C VAL A 599 -28.62 41.28 -7.63
N PHE A 600 -28.85 42.38 -6.91
CA PHE A 600 -30.08 42.54 -6.15
C PHE A 600 -31.24 42.71 -7.14
N LEU A 601 -32.05 41.68 -7.33
CA LEU A 601 -33.34 41.81 -7.95
C LEU A 601 -34.31 42.38 -6.91
N PRO A 602 -34.94 43.54 -7.13
CA PRO A 602 -35.94 44.05 -6.21
C PRO A 602 -37.15 43.10 -6.25
N ILE A 603 -37.52 42.52 -5.11
CA ILE A 603 -38.78 41.82 -4.96
C ILE A 603 -39.87 42.91 -4.90
N ILE A 604 -40.66 43.04 -5.96
CA ILE A 604 -41.89 43.84 -5.92
C ILE A 604 -43.01 42.91 -5.39
N LEU A 605 -43.35 43.10 -4.13
CA LEU A 605 -44.55 42.51 -3.56
C LEU A 605 -45.77 43.28 -4.10
N LYS A 606 -46.64 42.62 -4.87
CA LYS A 606 -47.99 43.11 -5.21
C LYS A 606 -49.00 42.62 -4.19
#